data_5c465eff44bc31c849d701ad03e32f59
#
_entry.id   5c465eff44bc31c849d701ad03e32f59
#
_cell.length_a   1.000
_cell.length_b   1.000
_cell.length_c   1.000
_cell.angle_alpha   90.00
_cell.angle_beta   90.00
_cell.angle_gamma   90.00
#
_symmetry.space_group_name_H-M   'P 1'
#
loop_
_entity.id
_entity.type
_entity.pdbx_description
1 polymer ?
#
loop_
_entity_poly.entity_id
_entity_poly.type
_entity_poly.pdbx_seq_one_letter_code
_entity_poly.pdbx_strand_id
1 'polypeptide(L)'
;MSIEASLEDYVIGHITAEHPYLHRLYRATQTALLRPRMASGHLQGQLLRMIAQMVRPQQVLEIGTFTGYSALSLASGMEAGSHILTYEINDEQEAFTRPWLENSPFPATIEMVIGDALELLPLRSETFDLVFIDANKRDYVAYYELVLPRLRAGGWLLADNTLWDGHVVDEQYRHDAQTEGILQFNEVVAKDERVETLILPLRDGLTIVRKK
;
A
#
# COMPACT_ATOMS: atom_id res chain seq x y z
N MET A 1 14.00 3.18 -27.18
CA MET A 1 12.91 3.36 -26.21
C MET A 1 11.91 2.26 -26.50
N SER A 2 11.56 1.42 -25.53
CA SER A 2 10.56 0.36 -25.74
C SER A 2 9.16 0.96 -25.85
N ILE A 3 8.22 0.27 -26.49
CA ILE A 3 6.82 0.72 -26.61
C ILE A 3 6.20 0.89 -25.20
N GLU A 4 6.57 0.04 -24.25
CA GLU A 4 6.12 0.11 -22.85
C GLU A 4 6.59 1.38 -22.15
N ALA A 5 7.86 1.76 -22.28
CA ALA A 5 8.38 3.01 -21.71
C ALA A 5 7.69 4.25 -22.29
N SER A 6 7.33 4.23 -23.59
CA SER A 6 6.59 5.32 -24.22
C SER A 6 5.13 5.41 -23.76
N LEU A 7 4.50 4.29 -23.42
CA LEU A 7 3.14 4.27 -22.89
C LEU A 7 3.11 4.79 -21.45
N GLU A 8 4.06 4.40 -20.61
CA GLU A 8 4.19 4.92 -19.25
C GLU A 8 4.40 6.43 -19.24
N ASP A 9 5.32 6.96 -20.07
CA ASP A 9 5.55 8.39 -20.23
C ASP A 9 4.28 9.13 -20.69
N TYR A 10 3.51 8.52 -21.60
CA TYR A 10 2.23 9.08 -22.04
C TYR A 10 1.23 9.16 -20.89
N VAL A 11 1.06 8.08 -20.12
CA VAL A 11 0.15 8.03 -18.96
C VAL A 11 0.54 9.08 -17.94
N ILE A 12 1.82 9.14 -17.54
CA ILE A 12 2.32 10.11 -16.57
C ILE A 12 2.12 11.56 -17.05
N GLY A 13 2.28 11.81 -18.34
CA GLY A 13 2.04 13.13 -18.95
C GLY A 13 0.56 13.55 -19.03
N HIS A 14 -0.38 12.61 -18.81
CA HIS A 14 -1.83 12.84 -18.95
C HIS A 14 -2.62 12.65 -17.65
N ILE A 15 -1.94 12.43 -16.52
CA ILE A 15 -2.56 12.39 -15.19
C ILE A 15 -2.26 13.69 -14.41
N THR A 16 -2.98 13.90 -13.30
CA THR A 16 -2.73 15.05 -12.41
C THR A 16 -1.26 15.07 -11.98
N ALA A 17 -0.62 16.25 -12.05
CA ALA A 17 0.78 16.41 -11.69
C ALA A 17 1.05 15.97 -10.25
N GLU A 18 2.20 15.33 -10.05
CA GLU A 18 2.65 14.89 -8.72
C GLU A 18 2.81 16.09 -7.78
N HIS A 19 2.36 15.93 -6.53
CA HIS A 19 2.55 16.97 -5.54
C HIS A 19 4.06 17.21 -5.27
N PRO A 20 4.56 18.45 -5.21
CA PRO A 20 5.99 18.72 -5.08
C PRO A 20 6.65 18.04 -3.87
N TYR A 21 5.91 17.83 -2.79
CA TYR A 21 6.39 17.11 -1.61
C TYR A 21 6.66 15.63 -1.90
N LEU A 22 5.72 14.95 -2.54
CA LEU A 22 5.87 13.55 -2.96
C LEU A 22 7.00 13.38 -3.97
N HIS A 23 7.12 14.32 -4.92
CA HIS A 23 8.21 14.33 -5.89
C HIS A 23 9.58 14.42 -5.20
N ARG A 24 9.75 15.32 -4.21
CA ARG A 24 10.99 15.43 -3.45
C ARG A 24 11.30 14.14 -2.66
N LEU A 25 10.28 13.56 -2.01
CA LEU A 25 10.45 12.27 -1.32
C LEU A 25 10.89 11.17 -2.28
N TYR A 26 10.21 11.04 -3.42
CA TYR A 26 10.56 10.05 -4.44
C TYR A 26 12.00 10.21 -4.91
N ARG A 27 12.42 11.44 -5.22
CA ARG A 27 13.82 11.72 -5.59
C ARG A 27 14.82 11.40 -4.47
N ALA A 28 14.51 11.74 -3.23
CA ALA A 28 15.35 11.40 -2.07
C ALA A 28 15.47 9.87 -1.92
N THR A 29 14.38 9.15 -2.09
CA THR A 29 14.36 7.66 -2.10
C THR A 29 15.30 7.11 -3.18
N GLN A 30 15.23 7.63 -4.41
CA GLN A 30 16.06 7.18 -5.54
C GLN A 30 17.55 7.41 -5.32
N THR A 31 17.94 8.41 -4.54
CA THR A 31 19.35 8.80 -4.34
C THR A 31 19.96 8.25 -3.05
N ALA A 32 19.14 7.96 -2.03
CA ALA A 32 19.64 7.61 -0.70
C ALA A 32 19.52 6.13 -0.35
N LEU A 33 18.61 5.38 -1.00
CA LEU A 33 18.28 4.01 -0.59
C LEU A 33 18.75 2.95 -1.58
N LEU A 34 19.07 1.75 -1.07
CA LEU A 34 19.58 0.63 -1.86
C LEU A 34 18.52 -0.02 -2.78
N ARG A 35 17.22 0.10 -2.42
CA ARG A 35 16.10 -0.52 -3.15
C ARG A 35 15.04 0.50 -3.54
N PRO A 36 15.38 1.56 -4.29
CA PRO A 36 14.46 2.67 -4.54
C PRO A 36 13.23 2.27 -5.36
N ARG A 37 13.28 1.16 -6.11
CA ARG A 37 12.15 0.64 -6.90
C ARG A 37 10.96 0.16 -6.06
N MET A 38 11.15 -0.04 -4.74
CA MET A 38 10.06 -0.39 -3.81
C MET A 38 9.06 0.74 -3.60
N ALA A 39 9.43 2.00 -3.87
CA ALA A 39 8.49 3.11 -3.77
C ALA A 39 7.40 3.03 -4.85
N SER A 40 6.15 3.23 -4.45
CA SER A 40 4.97 3.09 -5.32
C SER A 40 5.00 3.98 -6.57
N GLY A 41 5.56 5.19 -6.47
CA GLY A 41 5.67 6.15 -7.58
C GLY A 41 4.36 6.89 -7.90
N HIS A 42 4.45 7.83 -8.86
CA HIS A 42 3.41 8.83 -9.11
C HIS A 42 2.06 8.22 -9.52
N LEU A 43 2.02 7.27 -10.44
CA LEU A 43 0.76 6.68 -10.93
C LEU A 43 -0.03 6.02 -9.80
N GLN A 44 0.64 5.17 -9.02
CA GLN A 44 0.02 4.49 -7.89
C GLN A 44 -0.31 5.46 -6.75
N GLY A 45 0.58 6.43 -6.46
CA GLY A 45 0.31 7.47 -5.47
C GLY A 45 -0.94 8.30 -5.82
N GLN A 46 -1.12 8.65 -7.11
CA GLN A 46 -2.33 9.35 -7.55
C GLN A 46 -3.59 8.48 -7.42
N LEU A 47 -3.49 7.17 -7.70
CA LEU A 47 -4.59 6.24 -7.48
C LEU A 47 -4.97 6.15 -5.99
N LEU A 48 -3.98 5.98 -5.10
CA LEU A 48 -4.21 5.93 -3.64
C LEU A 48 -4.87 7.21 -3.13
N ARG A 49 -4.41 8.38 -3.60
CA ARG A 49 -5.04 9.67 -3.31
C ARG A 49 -6.51 9.70 -3.74
N MET A 50 -6.81 9.27 -4.97
CA MET A 50 -8.18 9.27 -5.50
C MET A 50 -9.07 8.29 -4.74
N ILE A 51 -8.57 7.11 -4.37
CA ILE A 51 -9.27 6.15 -3.54
C ILE A 51 -9.59 6.77 -2.16
N ALA A 52 -8.63 7.43 -1.52
CA ALA A 52 -8.85 8.13 -0.26
C ALA A 52 -9.94 9.21 -0.39
N GLN A 53 -9.97 9.96 -1.49
CA GLN A 53 -11.01 10.95 -1.77
C GLN A 53 -12.40 10.32 -1.99
N MET A 54 -12.48 9.14 -2.62
CA MET A 54 -13.75 8.42 -2.86
C MET A 54 -14.27 7.75 -1.58
N VAL A 55 -13.38 7.12 -0.81
CA VAL A 55 -13.73 6.38 0.43
C VAL A 55 -13.95 7.32 1.61
N ARG A 56 -13.24 8.46 1.64
CA ARG A 56 -13.20 9.43 2.76
C ARG A 56 -12.95 8.78 4.11
N PRO A 57 -11.87 8.00 4.24
CA PRO A 57 -11.58 7.26 5.46
C PRO A 57 -11.21 8.23 6.59
N GLN A 58 -11.65 7.93 7.82
CA GLN A 58 -11.20 8.62 9.02
C GLN A 58 -10.02 7.87 9.67
N GLN A 59 -10.03 6.55 9.57
CA GLN A 59 -8.99 5.68 10.12
C GLN A 59 -8.43 4.79 9.01
N VAL A 60 -7.15 4.92 8.73
CA VAL A 60 -6.42 4.12 7.75
C VAL A 60 -5.34 3.30 8.45
N LEU A 61 -5.20 2.05 8.06
CA LEU A 61 -4.07 1.19 8.41
C LEU A 61 -3.21 0.96 7.19
N GLU A 62 -1.91 1.09 7.33
CA GLU A 62 -0.92 0.65 6.35
C GLU A 62 0.02 -0.37 6.98
N ILE A 63 0.31 -1.47 6.27
CA ILE A 63 1.33 -2.45 6.64
C ILE A 63 2.41 -2.45 5.57
N GLY A 64 3.61 -1.95 5.94
CA GLY A 64 4.72 -1.68 5.03
C GLY A 64 4.82 -0.18 4.70
N THR A 65 5.54 0.57 5.55
CA THR A 65 5.72 2.03 5.38
C THR A 65 6.78 2.35 4.33
N PHE A 66 7.89 1.62 4.35
CA PHE A 66 9.12 1.91 3.59
C PHE A 66 9.51 3.39 3.74
N THR A 67 9.41 4.21 2.69
CA THR A 67 9.72 5.65 2.73
C THR A 67 8.53 6.55 3.07
N GLY A 68 7.34 5.96 3.25
CA GLY A 68 6.10 6.68 3.54
C GLY A 68 5.43 7.29 2.32
N TYR A 69 5.84 6.93 1.10
CA TYR A 69 5.28 7.50 -0.13
C TYR A 69 3.79 7.16 -0.28
N SER A 70 3.39 5.93 -0.01
CA SER A 70 1.99 5.47 -0.03
C SER A 70 1.16 6.12 1.07
N ALA A 71 1.65 6.14 2.32
CA ALA A 71 1.01 6.84 3.45
C ALA A 71 0.75 8.31 3.14
N LEU A 72 1.76 9.01 2.62
CA LEU A 72 1.64 10.43 2.23
C LEU A 72 0.70 10.63 1.03
N SER A 73 0.68 9.69 0.10
CA SER A 73 -0.26 9.72 -1.03
C SER A 73 -1.70 9.58 -0.56
N LEU A 74 -1.99 8.64 0.35
CA LEU A 74 -3.28 8.49 1.02
C LEU A 74 -3.64 9.76 1.80
N ALA A 75 -2.73 10.26 2.65
CA ALA A 75 -2.92 11.47 3.43
C ALA A 75 -3.29 12.68 2.59
N SER A 76 -2.74 12.80 1.36
CA SER A 76 -3.03 13.89 0.43
C SER A 76 -4.47 13.89 -0.10
N GLY A 77 -5.18 12.76 0.01
CA GLY A 77 -6.57 12.59 -0.40
C GLY A 77 -7.56 12.58 0.76
N MET A 78 -7.08 12.58 2.01
CA MET A 78 -7.89 12.48 3.23
C MET A 78 -8.28 13.87 3.77
N GLU A 79 -9.27 13.90 4.65
CA GLU A 79 -9.75 15.13 5.29
C GLU A 79 -8.98 15.43 6.59
N ALA A 80 -9.05 16.68 7.04
CA ALA A 80 -8.45 17.07 8.33
C ALA A 80 -9.14 16.32 9.49
N GLY A 81 -8.34 15.88 10.47
CA GLY A 81 -8.80 15.08 11.59
C GLY A 81 -8.80 13.57 11.33
N SER A 82 -8.52 13.14 10.10
CA SER A 82 -8.29 11.72 9.81
C SER A 82 -6.88 11.28 10.22
N HIS A 83 -6.70 9.98 10.38
CA HIS A 83 -5.48 9.37 10.91
C HIS A 83 -5.04 8.16 10.08
N ILE A 84 -3.74 8.04 9.87
CA ILE A 84 -3.08 6.88 9.28
C ILE A 84 -2.16 6.26 10.34
N LEU A 85 -2.37 4.97 10.64
CA LEU A 85 -1.45 4.14 11.38
C LEU A 85 -0.64 3.31 10.39
N THR A 86 0.68 3.47 10.37
CA THR A 86 1.55 2.72 9.45
C THR A 86 2.63 1.95 10.20
N TYR A 87 2.85 0.68 9.82
CA TYR A 87 3.83 -0.21 10.41
C TYR A 87 5.01 -0.44 9.49
N GLU A 88 6.23 -0.33 10.04
CA GLU A 88 7.49 -0.67 9.39
C GLU A 88 8.28 -1.65 10.24
N ILE A 89 8.62 -2.80 9.67
CA ILE A 89 9.38 -3.84 10.39
C ILE A 89 10.88 -3.54 10.42
N ASN A 90 11.38 -2.80 9.42
CA ASN A 90 12.81 -2.45 9.34
C ASN A 90 13.07 -1.11 10.05
N ASP A 91 13.68 -1.18 11.23
CA ASP A 91 14.03 -0.01 12.05
C ASP A 91 15.07 0.91 11.39
N GLU A 92 15.91 0.39 10.48
CA GLU A 92 16.87 1.20 9.73
C GLU A 92 16.18 2.24 8.83
N GLN A 93 14.90 2.02 8.46
CA GLN A 93 14.13 2.97 7.65
C GLN A 93 13.64 4.18 8.45
N GLU A 94 13.56 4.08 9.78
CA GLU A 94 12.98 5.10 10.64
C GLU A 94 13.64 6.48 10.46
N ALA A 95 14.96 6.52 10.50
CA ALA A 95 15.71 7.78 10.41
C ALA A 95 15.49 8.53 9.09
N PHE A 96 15.24 7.80 8.00
CA PHE A 96 14.91 8.38 6.69
C PHE A 96 13.44 8.80 6.63
N THR A 97 12.53 7.94 7.06
CA THR A 97 11.09 8.04 6.78
C THR A 97 10.36 8.97 7.75
N ARG A 98 10.65 8.88 9.06
CA ARG A 98 9.94 9.64 10.10
C ARG A 98 9.90 11.15 9.83
N PRO A 99 11.02 11.83 9.44
CA PRO A 99 10.99 13.27 9.15
C PRO A 99 10.03 13.64 8.00
N TRP A 100 9.86 12.77 7.01
CA TRP A 100 8.92 13.01 5.92
C TRP A 100 7.46 12.91 6.38
N LEU A 101 7.15 11.98 7.27
CA LEU A 101 5.80 11.82 7.80
C LEU A 101 5.43 12.96 8.76
N GLU A 102 6.34 13.34 9.68
CA GLU A 102 6.12 14.40 10.68
C GLU A 102 6.01 15.79 10.05
N ASN A 103 6.73 16.06 8.95
CA ASN A 103 6.67 17.32 8.22
C ASN A 103 5.68 17.28 7.03
N SER A 104 4.73 16.34 7.05
CA SER A 104 3.71 16.22 6.02
C SER A 104 2.90 17.50 5.87
N PRO A 105 2.74 18.05 4.64
CA PRO A 105 1.87 19.19 4.40
C PRO A 105 0.39 18.79 4.25
N PHE A 106 0.07 17.50 4.38
CA PHE A 106 -1.26 16.97 4.12
C PHE A 106 -2.14 16.97 5.38
N PRO A 107 -3.49 16.95 5.21
CA PRO A 107 -4.42 17.18 6.32
C PRO A 107 -4.46 16.05 7.37
N ALA A 108 -4.20 14.80 6.96
CA ALA A 108 -4.24 13.65 7.87
C ALA A 108 -3.00 13.58 8.76
N THR A 109 -3.18 13.13 9.99
CA THR A 109 -2.06 12.77 10.87
C THR A 109 -1.55 11.37 10.54
N ILE A 110 -0.23 11.15 10.64
CA ILE A 110 0.40 9.86 10.33
C ILE A 110 1.20 9.42 11.56
N GLU A 111 0.82 8.28 12.12
CA GLU A 111 1.53 7.60 13.20
C GLU A 111 2.35 6.44 12.61
N MET A 112 3.67 6.53 12.69
CA MET A 112 4.57 5.45 12.28
C MET A 112 5.00 4.63 13.49
N VAL A 113 4.77 3.33 13.42
CA VAL A 113 5.16 2.35 14.43
C VAL A 113 6.22 1.43 13.84
N ILE A 114 7.38 1.33 14.51
CA ILE A 114 8.43 0.39 14.17
C ILE A 114 8.15 -0.95 14.85
N GLY A 115 8.08 -2.02 14.05
CA GLY A 115 7.87 -3.39 14.51
C GLY A 115 6.96 -4.21 13.60
N ASP A 116 6.80 -5.47 13.97
CA ASP A 116 5.94 -6.40 13.22
C ASP A 116 4.45 -6.10 13.47
N ALA A 117 3.72 -5.81 12.40
CA ALA A 117 2.28 -5.57 12.46
C ALA A 117 1.51 -6.81 12.98
N LEU A 118 1.98 -8.03 12.71
CA LEU A 118 1.35 -9.26 13.21
C LEU A 118 1.42 -9.38 14.73
N GLU A 119 2.45 -8.81 15.35
CA GLU A 119 2.64 -8.82 16.80
C GLU A 119 1.99 -7.60 17.48
N LEU A 120 2.13 -6.42 16.89
CA LEU A 120 1.77 -5.16 17.54
C LEU A 120 0.31 -4.75 17.32
N LEU A 121 -0.27 -5.00 16.14
CA LEU A 121 -1.66 -4.65 15.85
C LEU A 121 -2.67 -5.39 16.75
N PRO A 122 -2.46 -6.65 17.16
CA PRO A 122 -3.34 -7.32 18.11
C PRO A 122 -3.46 -6.62 19.47
N LEU A 123 -2.47 -5.83 19.88
CA LEU A 123 -2.46 -5.08 21.14
C LEU A 123 -3.30 -3.79 21.08
N ARG A 124 -3.81 -3.45 19.90
CA ARG A 124 -4.61 -2.25 19.64
C ARG A 124 -6.08 -2.62 19.42
N SER A 125 -6.97 -1.65 19.63
CA SER A 125 -8.42 -1.85 19.53
C SER A 125 -9.08 -1.11 18.37
N GLU A 126 -8.31 -0.36 17.58
CA GLU A 126 -8.82 0.48 16.51
C GLU A 126 -9.49 -0.36 15.40
N THR A 127 -10.51 0.23 14.79
CA THR A 127 -11.13 -0.25 13.56
C THR A 127 -10.84 0.73 12.42
N PHE A 128 -10.79 0.22 11.20
CA PHE A 128 -10.32 0.98 10.04
C PHE A 128 -11.39 1.07 8.96
N ASP A 129 -11.37 2.17 8.23
CA ASP A 129 -12.20 2.41 7.04
C ASP A 129 -11.53 1.91 5.77
N LEU A 130 -10.19 2.04 5.75
CA LEU A 130 -9.32 1.64 4.66
C LEU A 130 -8.06 0.99 5.21
N VAL A 131 -7.65 -0.12 4.58
CA VAL A 131 -6.38 -0.80 4.87
C VAL A 131 -5.57 -0.85 3.58
N PHE A 132 -4.26 -0.60 3.67
CA PHE A 132 -3.29 -0.81 2.59
C PHE A 132 -2.21 -1.79 3.04
N ILE A 133 -1.97 -2.86 2.26
CA ILE A 133 -0.97 -3.89 2.54
C ILE A 133 0.07 -3.87 1.42
N ASP A 134 1.31 -3.53 1.76
CA ASP A 134 2.48 -3.62 0.90
C ASP A 134 3.72 -4.04 1.72
N ALA A 135 3.68 -5.26 2.24
CA ALA A 135 4.69 -5.79 3.14
C ALA A 135 5.27 -7.12 2.64
N ASN A 136 5.74 -7.99 3.55
CA ASN A 136 6.28 -9.30 3.20
C ASN A 136 5.21 -10.19 2.56
N LYS A 137 5.41 -10.60 1.32
CA LYS A 137 4.42 -11.33 0.51
C LYS A 137 4.08 -12.72 1.08
N ARG A 138 4.99 -13.34 1.84
CA ARG A 138 4.74 -14.63 2.53
C ARG A 138 3.64 -14.54 3.58
N ASP A 139 3.44 -13.34 4.14
CA ASP A 139 2.53 -13.13 5.27
C ASP A 139 1.19 -12.50 4.86
N TYR A 140 0.90 -12.38 3.55
CA TYR A 140 -0.30 -11.70 3.04
C TYR A 140 -1.60 -12.33 3.56
N VAL A 141 -1.67 -13.66 3.66
CA VAL A 141 -2.83 -14.33 4.25
C VAL A 141 -2.96 -13.97 5.73
N ALA A 142 -1.85 -13.96 6.49
CA ALA A 142 -1.86 -13.60 7.90
C ALA A 142 -2.26 -12.14 8.11
N TYR A 143 -1.76 -11.21 7.29
CA TYR A 143 -2.22 -9.81 7.32
C TYR A 143 -3.71 -9.70 7.02
N TYR A 144 -4.19 -10.38 5.99
CA TYR A 144 -5.61 -10.36 5.64
C TYR A 144 -6.50 -10.83 6.79
N GLU A 145 -6.20 -11.98 7.38
CA GLU A 145 -6.97 -12.54 8.50
C GLU A 145 -6.89 -11.65 9.76
N LEU A 146 -5.78 -10.97 9.98
CA LEU A 146 -5.59 -10.03 11.09
C LEU A 146 -6.44 -8.76 10.92
N VAL A 147 -6.50 -8.21 9.70
CA VAL A 147 -7.12 -6.90 9.46
C VAL A 147 -8.60 -6.97 9.10
N LEU A 148 -9.07 -8.06 8.49
CA LEU A 148 -10.46 -8.17 8.07
C LEU A 148 -11.47 -8.02 9.22
N PRO A 149 -11.27 -8.61 10.41
CA PRO A 149 -12.14 -8.37 11.56
C PRO A 149 -12.16 -6.90 12.02
N ARG A 150 -11.04 -6.18 11.83
CA ARG A 150 -10.85 -4.78 12.23
C ARG A 150 -11.29 -3.79 11.15
N LEU A 151 -11.56 -4.25 9.94
CA LEU A 151 -12.13 -3.44 8.88
C LEU A 151 -13.64 -3.30 9.13
N ARG A 152 -14.17 -2.08 9.09
CA ARG A 152 -15.62 -1.86 9.25
C ARG A 152 -16.43 -2.49 8.12
N ALA A 153 -17.71 -2.76 8.32
CA ALA A 153 -18.61 -3.12 7.23
C ALA A 153 -18.65 -2.00 6.18
N GLY A 154 -18.55 -2.37 4.90
CA GLY A 154 -18.40 -1.43 3.79
C GLY A 154 -17.01 -0.81 3.68
N GLY A 155 -16.06 -1.16 4.55
CA GLY A 155 -14.66 -0.72 4.47
C GLY A 155 -13.89 -1.40 3.34
N TRP A 156 -12.71 -0.85 3.02
CA TRP A 156 -11.90 -1.25 1.88
C TRP A 156 -10.51 -1.72 2.30
N LEU A 157 -10.01 -2.74 1.63
CA LEU A 157 -8.63 -3.18 1.74
C LEU A 157 -8.00 -3.18 0.35
N LEU A 158 -6.81 -2.63 0.25
CA LEU A 158 -5.95 -2.62 -0.92
C LEU A 158 -4.72 -3.47 -0.62
N ALA A 159 -4.38 -4.41 -1.50
CA ALA A 159 -3.15 -5.20 -1.37
C ALA A 159 -2.31 -5.04 -2.64
N ASP A 160 -1.07 -4.60 -2.48
CA ASP A 160 -0.15 -4.34 -3.59
C ASP A 160 0.63 -5.59 -4.02
N ASN A 161 1.12 -5.60 -5.25
CA ASN A 161 1.93 -6.64 -5.88
C ASN A 161 1.26 -8.03 -5.95
N THR A 162 -0.06 -8.09 -6.11
CA THR A 162 -0.81 -9.36 -6.10
C THR A 162 -0.75 -10.14 -7.41
N LEU A 163 -0.11 -9.60 -8.45
CA LEU A 163 0.29 -10.31 -9.68
C LEU A 163 1.78 -10.66 -9.68
N TRP A 164 2.57 -10.08 -8.78
CA TRP A 164 3.96 -10.41 -8.47
C TRP A 164 4.83 -10.58 -9.71
N ASP A 165 4.97 -9.51 -10.52
CA ASP A 165 5.75 -9.48 -11.77
C ASP A 165 5.38 -10.59 -12.77
N GLY A 166 4.10 -11.03 -12.73
CA GLY A 166 3.58 -12.13 -13.55
C GLY A 166 3.91 -13.54 -13.03
N HIS A 167 4.64 -13.67 -11.92
CA HIS A 167 5.03 -14.97 -11.35
C HIS A 167 3.82 -15.84 -10.97
N VAL A 168 2.66 -15.23 -10.68
CA VAL A 168 1.42 -15.96 -10.33
C VAL A 168 0.93 -16.88 -11.45
N VAL A 169 1.34 -16.68 -12.70
CA VAL A 169 0.98 -17.51 -13.86
C VAL A 169 2.17 -18.26 -14.45
N ASP A 170 3.37 -18.13 -13.87
CA ASP A 170 4.60 -18.77 -14.33
C ASP A 170 4.96 -19.95 -13.43
N GLU A 171 4.86 -21.17 -13.97
CA GLU A 171 5.19 -22.42 -13.25
C GLU A 171 6.63 -22.46 -12.72
N GLN A 172 7.56 -21.70 -13.31
CA GLN A 172 8.95 -21.63 -12.86
C GLN A 172 9.06 -21.05 -11.45
N TYR A 173 8.18 -20.13 -11.07
CA TYR A 173 8.19 -19.44 -9.78
C TYR A 173 7.21 -20.03 -8.76
N ARG A 174 6.51 -21.11 -9.09
CA ARG A 174 5.44 -21.69 -8.25
C ARG A 174 5.90 -22.09 -6.84
N HIS A 175 7.18 -22.43 -6.68
CA HIS A 175 7.77 -22.83 -5.40
C HIS A 175 8.61 -21.72 -4.76
N ASP A 176 8.62 -20.51 -5.32
CA ASP A 176 9.17 -19.35 -4.64
C ASP A 176 8.24 -18.94 -3.49
N ALA A 177 8.79 -18.79 -2.29
CA ALA A 177 8.00 -18.57 -1.10
C ALA A 177 7.18 -17.25 -1.11
N GLN A 178 7.63 -16.22 -1.84
CA GLN A 178 6.88 -14.98 -2.01
C GLN A 178 5.70 -15.19 -2.98
N THR A 179 5.96 -15.86 -4.10
CA THR A 179 4.94 -16.22 -5.09
C THR A 179 3.88 -17.12 -4.48
N GLU A 180 4.28 -18.13 -3.68
CA GLU A 180 3.37 -19.02 -2.99
C GLU A 180 2.45 -18.25 -2.01
N GLY A 181 3.01 -17.30 -1.23
CA GLY A 181 2.22 -16.46 -0.35
C GLY A 181 1.17 -15.62 -1.09
N ILE A 182 1.54 -15.02 -2.24
CA ILE A 182 0.60 -14.27 -3.08
C ILE A 182 -0.47 -15.18 -3.69
N LEU A 183 -0.09 -16.34 -4.21
CA LEU A 183 -1.06 -17.32 -4.75
C LEU A 183 -2.08 -17.75 -3.68
N GLN A 184 -1.62 -18.05 -2.47
CA GLN A 184 -2.50 -18.39 -1.35
C GLN A 184 -3.42 -17.23 -0.97
N PHE A 185 -2.89 -16.00 -0.89
CA PHE A 185 -3.69 -14.81 -0.62
C PHE A 185 -4.78 -14.60 -1.66
N ASN A 186 -4.43 -14.63 -2.95
CA ASN A 186 -5.39 -14.45 -4.04
C ASN A 186 -6.51 -15.50 -4.00
N GLU A 187 -6.16 -16.75 -3.68
CA GLU A 187 -7.12 -17.86 -3.57
C GLU A 187 -8.05 -17.71 -2.35
N VAL A 188 -7.50 -17.31 -1.19
CA VAL A 188 -8.26 -17.07 0.04
C VAL A 188 -9.26 -15.95 -0.17
N VAL A 189 -8.80 -14.80 -0.69
CA VAL A 189 -9.67 -13.63 -0.90
C VAL A 189 -10.75 -13.90 -1.95
N ALA A 190 -10.42 -14.62 -3.04
CA ALA A 190 -11.39 -14.94 -4.09
C ALA A 190 -12.54 -15.84 -3.60
N LYS A 191 -12.32 -16.66 -2.55
CA LYS A 191 -13.31 -17.58 -1.98
C LYS A 191 -14.03 -17.03 -0.75
N ASP A 192 -13.62 -15.87 -0.26
CA ASP A 192 -14.18 -15.31 0.97
C ASP A 192 -15.54 -14.64 0.71
N GLU A 193 -16.61 -15.26 1.17
CA GLU A 193 -17.99 -14.75 1.01
C GLU A 193 -18.26 -13.46 1.78
N ARG A 194 -17.40 -13.08 2.74
CA ARG A 194 -17.51 -11.84 3.53
C ARG A 194 -17.14 -10.59 2.75
N VAL A 195 -16.55 -10.74 1.56
CA VAL A 195 -16.02 -9.64 0.78
C VAL A 195 -16.45 -9.66 -0.69
N GLU A 196 -16.25 -8.55 -1.37
CA GLU A 196 -16.19 -8.41 -2.81
C GLU A 196 -14.75 -8.11 -3.20
N THR A 197 -14.23 -8.67 -4.29
CA THR A 197 -12.83 -8.50 -4.69
C THR A 197 -12.66 -8.20 -6.16
N LEU A 198 -11.61 -7.45 -6.49
CA LEU A 198 -11.17 -7.13 -7.84
C LEU A 198 -9.65 -7.07 -7.86
N ILE A 199 -9.00 -7.62 -8.88
CA ILE A 199 -7.57 -7.40 -9.14
C ILE A 199 -7.43 -6.45 -10.32
N LEU A 200 -6.79 -5.30 -10.11
CA LEU A 200 -6.39 -4.38 -11.17
C LEU A 200 -4.97 -4.74 -11.65
N PRO A 201 -4.75 -4.96 -12.95
CA PRO A 201 -3.41 -5.19 -13.49
C PRO A 201 -2.65 -3.87 -13.64
N LEU A 202 -2.45 -3.18 -12.53
CA LEU A 202 -1.68 -1.95 -12.43
C LEU A 202 -0.31 -2.30 -11.83
N ARG A 203 0.78 -2.03 -12.55
CA ARG A 203 2.13 -2.44 -12.14
C ARG A 203 2.15 -3.95 -11.81
N ASP A 204 2.52 -4.31 -10.59
CA ASP A 204 2.57 -5.69 -10.10
C ASP A 204 1.22 -6.22 -9.59
N GLY A 205 0.13 -5.56 -9.94
CA GLY A 205 -1.23 -5.90 -9.55
C GLY A 205 -1.65 -5.29 -8.21
N LEU A 206 -2.84 -4.70 -8.20
CA LEU A 206 -3.48 -4.17 -7.00
C LEU A 206 -4.81 -4.89 -6.78
N THR A 207 -4.90 -5.67 -5.70
CA THR A 207 -6.16 -6.27 -5.27
C THR A 207 -6.94 -5.26 -4.42
N ILE A 208 -8.19 -5.04 -4.81
CA ILE A 208 -9.15 -4.19 -4.11
C ILE A 208 -10.21 -5.10 -3.50
N VAL A 209 -10.40 -5.01 -2.20
CA VAL A 209 -11.36 -5.80 -1.43
C VAL A 209 -12.31 -4.85 -0.72
N ARG A 210 -13.61 -5.15 -0.77
CA ARG A 210 -14.64 -4.45 0.01
C ARG A 210 -15.31 -5.42 0.95
N LYS A 211 -15.29 -5.13 2.25
CA LYS A 211 -16.04 -5.90 3.26
C LYS A 211 -17.53 -5.64 3.12
N LYS A 212 -18.34 -6.69 3.09
CA LYS A 212 -19.82 -6.62 3.01
C LYS A 212 -20.44 -6.14 4.31
#